data_f915ef2dcfcbd0171d453b0cfc43bbd7
#
_entry.id   f915ef2dcfcbd0171d453b0cfc43bbd7
#
_cell.length_a   1.000
_cell.length_b   1.000
_cell.length_c   1.000
_cell.angle_alpha   90.00
_cell.angle_beta   90.00
_cell.angle_gamma   90.00
#
_symmetry.space_group_name_H-M   'P 1'
#
loop_
_entity.id
_entity.type
_entity.pdbx_description
1 polymer ?
#
loop_
_entity_poly.entity_id
_entity_poly.type
_entity_poly.pdbx_seq_one_letter_code
_entity_poly.pdbx_strand_id
1 'polypeptide(L)'
;LSKRLKAGELAIHPQKIVSVAEILEDSDRERIAETFSLSIIDQVYQATEGFLACTCSAGNLHLNEDIIFVEKQYLDDHRFYPVITDFKRSSQPVYRYQLNDILVENPEPCSCGSYYTRIDKVEGRSDDIFYFEGQNGGQVTIYPDFIRRCILFVENVGDYQVKQHSEKLVEVCLSRRDEDV
;
A
#
# COMPACT_ATOMS: atom_id res chain seq x y z
N LEU A 1 6.95 -17.65 -8.51
CA LEU A 1 8.13 -18.03 -7.75
C LEU A 1 7.78 -19.07 -6.67
N SER A 2 6.80 -18.82 -5.78
CA SER A 2 6.39 -19.74 -4.70
C SER A 2 6.00 -21.13 -5.20
N LYS A 3 5.22 -21.23 -6.31
CA LYS A 3 4.86 -22.51 -6.93
C LYS A 3 6.08 -23.32 -7.36
N ARG A 4 7.06 -22.68 -8.01
CA ARG A 4 8.28 -23.33 -8.50
C ARG A 4 9.22 -23.78 -7.37
N LEU A 5 9.24 -23.02 -6.27
CA LEU A 5 9.97 -23.42 -5.05
C LEU A 5 9.34 -24.66 -4.42
N LYS A 6 7.99 -24.67 -4.26
CA LYS A 6 7.25 -25.83 -3.72
C LYS A 6 7.38 -27.07 -4.61
N ALA A 7 7.54 -26.89 -5.92
CA ALA A 7 7.80 -27.98 -6.89
C ALA A 7 9.25 -28.47 -6.87
N GLY A 8 10.15 -27.84 -6.10
CA GLY A 8 11.57 -28.20 -6.06
C GLY A 8 12.39 -27.77 -7.29
N GLU A 9 11.80 -26.94 -8.16
CA GLU A 9 12.46 -26.42 -9.36
C GLU A 9 13.48 -25.30 -9.06
N LEU A 10 13.38 -24.70 -7.87
CA LEU A 10 14.23 -23.62 -7.41
C LEU A 10 14.73 -23.93 -5.99
N ALA A 11 16.02 -23.72 -5.75
CA ALA A 11 16.66 -23.84 -4.44
C ALA A 11 17.24 -22.48 -4.02
N ILE A 12 16.37 -21.57 -3.61
CA ILE A 12 16.76 -20.25 -3.09
C ILE A 12 16.29 -20.10 -1.65
N HIS A 13 17.15 -19.58 -0.80
CA HIS A 13 16.91 -19.40 0.63
C HIS A 13 17.30 -17.98 1.05
N PRO A 14 16.47 -16.95 0.70
CA PRO A 14 16.74 -15.57 1.06
C PRO A 14 16.66 -15.43 2.58
N GLN A 15 17.60 -14.69 3.15
CA GLN A 15 17.56 -14.32 4.57
C GLN A 15 16.66 -13.10 4.81
N LYS A 16 16.41 -12.32 3.77
CA LYS A 16 15.59 -11.10 3.79
C LYS A 16 14.89 -10.93 2.45
N ILE A 17 13.60 -10.54 2.53
CA ILE A 17 12.82 -10.14 1.36
C ILE A 17 12.29 -8.74 1.61
N VAL A 18 12.44 -7.87 0.61
CA VAL A 18 11.98 -6.48 0.65
C VAL A 18 10.99 -6.27 -0.48
N SER A 19 9.77 -5.87 -0.15
CA SER A 19 8.76 -5.44 -1.11
C SER A 19 8.87 -3.95 -1.36
N VAL A 20 8.90 -3.55 -2.63
CA VAL A 20 9.05 -2.15 -3.05
C VAL A 20 8.11 -1.88 -4.21
N ALA A 21 7.65 -0.64 -4.33
CA ALA A 21 6.85 -0.07 -5.43
C ALA A 21 5.39 -0.47 -5.47
N GLU A 22 5.05 -1.71 -5.17
CA GLU A 22 3.66 -2.19 -5.18
C GLU A 22 3.11 -2.35 -3.76
N ILE A 23 1.80 -2.29 -3.63
CA ILE A 23 1.13 -2.56 -2.36
C ILE A 23 1.28 -4.04 -2.02
N LEU A 24 1.83 -4.32 -0.85
CA LEU A 24 1.96 -5.68 -0.33
C LEU A 24 0.70 -6.06 0.44
N GLU A 25 -0.15 -6.86 -0.18
CA GLU A 25 -1.35 -7.39 0.47
C GLU A 25 -0.99 -8.37 1.59
N ASP A 26 -1.83 -8.45 2.62
CA ASP A 26 -1.60 -9.35 3.76
C ASP A 26 -1.49 -10.80 3.33
N SER A 27 -2.35 -11.25 2.40
CA SER A 27 -2.32 -12.61 1.85
C SER A 27 -1.01 -12.91 1.08
N ASP A 28 -0.46 -11.92 0.37
CA ASP A 28 0.82 -12.06 -0.32
C ASP A 28 1.98 -12.06 0.67
N ARG A 29 1.92 -11.20 1.69
CA ARG A 29 2.88 -11.17 2.80
C ARG A 29 2.96 -12.53 3.49
N GLU A 30 1.82 -13.09 3.89
CA GLU A 30 1.73 -14.38 4.54
C GLU A 30 2.27 -15.50 3.64
N ARG A 31 1.84 -15.55 2.39
CA ARG A 31 2.30 -16.54 1.42
C ARG A 31 3.82 -16.48 1.18
N ILE A 32 4.39 -15.29 1.10
CA ILE A 32 5.84 -15.10 0.94
C ILE A 32 6.55 -15.54 2.22
N ALA A 33 6.07 -15.11 3.38
CA ALA A 33 6.64 -15.45 4.69
C ALA A 33 6.68 -16.98 4.90
N GLU A 34 5.56 -17.67 4.66
CA GLU A 34 5.48 -19.13 4.73
C GLU A 34 6.41 -19.82 3.72
N THR A 35 6.42 -19.35 2.46
CA THR A 35 7.21 -19.97 1.39
C THR A 35 8.70 -19.96 1.70
N PHE A 36 9.19 -18.87 2.30
CA PHE A 36 10.60 -18.66 2.58
C PHE A 36 10.97 -18.83 4.05
N SER A 37 10.01 -19.22 4.91
CA SER A 37 10.19 -19.36 6.36
C SER A 37 10.77 -18.11 7.02
N LEU A 38 10.26 -16.95 6.62
CA LEU A 38 10.64 -15.64 7.16
C LEU A 38 9.58 -15.13 8.13
N SER A 39 10.01 -14.54 9.24
CA SER A 39 9.11 -13.92 10.22
C SER A 39 8.65 -12.53 9.81
N ILE A 40 9.45 -11.83 9.02
CA ILE A 40 9.19 -10.47 8.56
C ILE A 40 9.46 -10.38 7.06
N ILE A 41 8.53 -9.78 6.34
CA ILE A 41 8.73 -9.29 4.98
C ILE A 41 8.84 -7.78 5.08
N ASP A 42 10.02 -7.27 4.80
CA ASP A 42 10.25 -5.83 4.82
C ASP A 42 9.48 -5.15 3.68
N GLN A 43 9.02 -3.95 3.95
CA GLN A 43 8.35 -3.11 2.97
C GLN A 43 9.04 -1.75 2.94
N VAL A 44 9.20 -1.21 1.75
CA VAL A 44 9.67 0.14 1.51
C VAL A 44 8.57 0.90 0.79
N TYR A 45 8.12 2.00 1.38
CA TYR A 45 7.27 2.96 0.70
C TYR A 45 8.16 4.07 0.13
N GLN A 46 8.17 4.13 -1.19
CA GLN A 46 8.99 5.06 -1.95
C GLN A 46 8.17 5.65 -3.09
N ALA A 47 8.34 6.94 -3.31
CA ALA A 47 7.82 7.68 -4.46
C ALA A 47 8.98 8.37 -5.19
N THR A 48 8.70 9.01 -6.34
CA THR A 48 9.68 9.85 -7.04
C THR A 48 10.22 10.96 -6.15
N GLU A 49 9.39 11.41 -5.23
CA GLU A 49 9.64 12.49 -4.28
C GLU A 49 10.58 12.09 -3.14
N GLY A 50 10.72 10.80 -2.82
CA GLY A 50 11.64 10.39 -1.78
C GLY A 50 11.46 8.96 -1.25
N PHE A 51 12.34 8.61 -0.31
CA PHE A 51 12.26 7.39 0.49
C PHE A 51 11.42 7.69 1.75
N LEU A 52 10.13 7.34 1.70
CA LEU A 52 9.10 7.87 2.60
C LEU A 52 8.91 7.05 3.87
N ALA A 53 8.96 5.73 3.77
CA ALA A 53 8.83 4.84 4.91
C ALA A 53 9.57 3.51 4.74
N CYS A 54 9.90 2.85 5.84
CA CYS A 54 10.47 1.51 5.84
C CYS A 54 10.01 0.69 7.04
N THR A 55 10.09 -0.63 6.89
CA THR A 55 9.75 -1.58 7.95
C THR A 55 10.81 -1.56 9.05
N CYS A 56 10.36 -1.50 10.31
CA CYS A 56 11.22 -1.59 11.50
C CYS A 56 11.49 -3.05 11.92
N SER A 57 12.32 -3.24 12.94
CA SER A 57 12.65 -4.56 13.51
C SER A 57 11.44 -5.35 14.04
N ALA A 58 10.33 -4.68 14.34
CA ALA A 58 9.09 -5.31 14.77
C ALA A 58 8.12 -5.60 13.61
N GLY A 59 8.52 -5.38 12.36
CA GLY A 59 7.71 -5.64 11.18
C GLY A 59 6.71 -4.54 10.82
N ASN A 60 6.71 -3.40 11.51
CA ASN A 60 5.80 -2.29 11.25
C ASN A 60 6.45 -1.24 10.34
N LEU A 61 5.64 -0.64 9.46
CA LEU A 61 6.09 0.43 8.57
C LEU A 61 6.11 1.76 9.34
N HIS A 62 7.21 2.50 9.25
CA HIS A 62 7.34 3.83 9.84
C HIS A 62 7.77 4.86 8.80
N LEU A 63 7.22 6.07 8.89
CA LEU A 63 7.69 7.20 8.09
C LEU A 63 9.15 7.53 8.47
N ASN A 64 9.95 7.89 7.47
CA ASN A 64 11.37 8.23 7.66
C ASN A 64 11.52 9.71 8.08
N GLU A 65 10.96 10.07 9.25
CA GLU A 65 10.90 11.44 9.75
C GLU A 65 12.26 12.02 10.18
N ASP A 66 13.34 11.22 10.10
CA ASP A 66 14.72 11.66 10.22
C ASP A 66 15.30 12.32 8.96
N ILE A 67 14.68 12.09 7.80
CA ILE A 67 15.11 12.63 6.52
C ILE A 67 14.06 13.47 5.82
N ILE A 68 12.78 13.24 6.10
CA ILE A 68 11.66 14.01 5.57
C ILE A 68 10.80 14.58 6.70
N PHE A 69 10.24 15.75 6.46
CA PHE A 69 9.17 16.27 7.32
C PHE A 69 7.82 16.00 6.67
N VAL A 70 6.89 15.46 7.45
CA VAL A 70 5.56 15.05 6.97
C VAL A 70 4.49 15.83 7.73
N GLU A 71 3.77 16.68 7.00
CA GLU A 71 2.53 17.30 7.47
C GLU A 71 1.37 16.39 7.08
N LYS A 72 0.47 16.07 8.02
CA LYS A 72 -0.66 15.17 7.78
C LYS A 72 -1.90 15.98 7.49
N GLN A 73 -2.44 15.87 6.28
CA GLN A 73 -3.76 16.40 5.93
C GLN A 73 -4.81 15.31 6.11
N TYR A 74 -5.44 15.27 7.27
CA TYR A 74 -6.39 14.23 7.64
C TYR A 74 -7.66 14.28 6.81
N LEU A 75 -8.09 13.10 6.37
CA LEU A 75 -9.37 12.81 5.73
C LEU A 75 -10.41 12.34 6.76
N ASP A 76 -9.95 11.61 7.77
CA ASP A 76 -10.70 11.13 8.92
C ASP A 76 -9.75 10.92 10.12
N ASP A 77 -10.14 10.14 11.12
CA ASP A 77 -9.36 9.94 12.35
C ASP A 77 -8.00 9.26 12.12
N HIS A 78 -7.82 8.54 11.01
CA HIS A 78 -6.61 7.75 10.74
C HIS A 78 -6.03 7.95 9.34
N ARG A 79 -6.85 8.35 8.36
CA ARG A 79 -6.42 8.54 6.96
C ARG A 79 -5.94 9.95 6.73
N PHE A 80 -4.83 10.08 6.01
CA PHE A 80 -4.30 11.39 5.66
C PHE A 80 -3.57 11.37 4.32
N TYR A 81 -3.51 12.54 3.69
CA TYR A 81 -2.56 12.83 2.62
C TYR A 81 -1.26 13.33 3.21
N PRO A 82 -0.11 12.73 2.88
CA PRO A 82 1.17 13.24 3.32
C PRO A 82 1.58 14.47 2.48
N VAL A 83 1.90 15.56 3.16
CA VAL A 83 2.55 16.73 2.57
C VAL A 83 4.00 16.70 3.03
N ILE A 84 4.92 16.48 2.09
CA ILE A 84 6.32 16.18 2.42
C ILE A 84 7.24 17.37 2.12
N THR A 85 8.27 17.51 2.95
CA THR A 85 9.43 18.34 2.72
C THR A 85 10.68 17.50 2.90
N ASP A 86 11.50 17.36 1.86
CA ASP A 86 12.77 16.62 1.91
C ASP A 86 13.92 17.59 2.16
N PHE A 87 14.59 17.43 3.30
CA PHE A 87 15.72 18.29 3.69
C PHE A 87 17.07 17.85 3.09
N LYS A 88 17.15 16.67 2.51
CA LYS A 88 18.40 16.11 1.95
C LYS A 88 18.56 16.40 0.47
N ARG A 89 17.47 16.65 -0.21
CA ARG A 89 17.45 16.81 -1.67
C ARG A 89 17.81 18.21 -2.07
N SER A 90 18.99 18.43 -2.64
CA SER A 90 19.48 19.75 -3.06
C SER A 90 19.30 20.04 -4.55
N SER A 91 19.38 19.01 -5.41
CA SER A 91 19.29 19.19 -6.87
C SER A 91 17.86 19.42 -7.37
N GLN A 92 16.88 18.86 -6.70
CA GLN A 92 15.46 19.04 -6.99
C GLN A 92 14.72 19.12 -5.64
N PRO A 93 14.64 20.29 -5.02
CA PRO A 93 14.01 20.47 -3.72
C PRO A 93 12.55 20.04 -3.75
N VAL A 94 12.15 19.28 -2.74
CA VAL A 94 10.75 18.95 -2.45
C VAL A 94 10.35 19.73 -1.21
N TYR A 95 9.45 20.68 -1.37
CA TYR A 95 9.00 21.56 -0.30
C TYR A 95 7.49 21.60 -0.25
N ARG A 96 6.89 21.15 0.86
CA ARG A 96 5.46 21.08 1.08
C ARG A 96 4.70 20.49 -0.11
N TYR A 97 5.24 19.41 -0.66
CA TYR A 97 4.64 18.71 -1.79
C TYR A 97 3.61 17.69 -1.28
N GLN A 98 2.36 17.89 -1.65
CA GLN A 98 1.29 16.94 -1.33
C GLN A 98 1.35 15.74 -2.27
N LEU A 99 1.49 14.56 -1.69
CA LEU A 99 1.35 13.31 -2.42
C LEU A 99 -0.14 12.99 -2.63
N ASN A 100 -0.42 12.26 -3.67
CA ASN A 100 -1.77 11.75 -3.93
C ASN A 100 -2.03 10.36 -3.30
N ASP A 101 -1.09 9.83 -2.53
CA ASP A 101 -1.26 8.60 -1.77
C ASP A 101 -2.06 8.85 -0.49
N ILE A 102 -2.89 7.88 -0.12
CA ILE A 102 -3.64 7.87 1.14
C ILE A 102 -2.95 6.92 2.10
N LEU A 103 -2.48 7.46 3.21
CA LEU A 103 -1.85 6.68 4.27
C LEU A 103 -2.83 6.48 5.43
N VAL A 104 -2.77 5.31 6.04
CA VAL A 104 -3.51 4.99 7.27
C VAL A 104 -2.51 4.89 8.41
N GLU A 105 -2.57 5.81 9.36
CA GLU A 105 -1.69 5.75 10.52
C GLU A 105 -2.24 4.83 11.60
N ASN A 106 -1.32 4.28 12.38
CA ASN A 106 -1.62 3.58 13.61
C ASN A 106 -1.12 4.40 14.79
N PRO A 107 -2.01 4.89 15.68
CA PRO A 107 -1.61 5.70 16.82
C PRO A 107 -0.95 4.89 17.96
N GLU A 108 -1.05 3.55 17.92
CA GLU A 108 -0.50 2.71 18.97
C GLU A 108 1.03 2.68 18.93
N PRO A 109 1.70 2.77 20.10
CA PRO A 109 3.16 2.70 20.18
C PRO A 109 3.70 1.41 19.56
N CYS A 110 4.79 1.54 18.80
CA CYS A 110 5.46 0.38 18.24
C CYS A 110 6.43 -0.27 19.24
N SER A 111 6.43 -1.60 19.29
CA SER A 111 7.36 -2.36 20.13
C SER A 111 8.84 -2.20 19.75
N CYS A 112 9.15 -1.64 18.58
CA CYS A 112 10.51 -1.29 18.18
C CYS A 112 11.09 -0.08 18.95
N GLY A 113 10.23 0.66 19.69
CA GLY A 113 10.59 1.85 20.45
C GLY A 113 10.76 3.14 19.63
N SER A 114 10.47 3.09 18.33
CA SER A 114 10.50 4.29 17.48
C SER A 114 9.33 5.23 17.79
N TYR A 115 9.62 6.53 17.79
CA TYR A 115 8.61 7.60 17.88
C TYR A 115 8.11 8.08 16.52
N TYR A 116 8.68 7.57 15.43
CA TYR A 116 8.24 7.91 14.07
C TYR A 116 6.83 7.39 13.81
N THR A 117 6.07 8.14 13.03
CA THR A 117 4.69 7.79 12.66
C THR A 117 4.64 6.37 12.10
N ARG A 118 3.85 5.53 12.75
CA ARG A 118 3.58 4.17 12.30
C ARG A 118 2.46 4.20 11.28
N ILE A 119 2.66 3.51 10.16
CA ILE A 119 1.69 3.36 9.08
C ILE A 119 1.20 1.92 9.04
N ASP A 120 -0.11 1.73 9.10
CA ASP A 120 -0.70 0.40 8.93
C ASP A 120 -0.67 -0.02 7.46
N LYS A 121 -0.98 0.92 6.56
CA LYS A 121 -0.95 0.66 5.12
C LYS A 121 -0.91 1.93 4.28
N VAL A 122 -0.46 1.77 3.05
CA VAL A 122 -0.75 2.67 1.94
C VAL A 122 -2.05 2.17 1.30
N GLU A 123 -3.13 2.95 1.41
CA GLU A 123 -4.47 2.48 1.01
C GLU A 123 -4.70 2.59 -0.50
N GLY A 124 -3.98 3.47 -1.16
CA GLY A 124 -4.07 3.74 -2.59
C GLY A 124 -3.94 5.22 -2.89
N ARG A 125 -4.38 5.64 -4.05
CA ARG A 125 -4.27 7.02 -4.52
C ARG A 125 -5.61 7.75 -4.44
N SER A 126 -5.55 9.06 -4.24
CA SER A 126 -6.74 9.92 -4.24
C SER A 126 -7.48 9.92 -5.59
N ASP A 127 -6.74 9.71 -6.67
CA ASP A 127 -7.29 9.67 -8.04
C ASP A 127 -8.15 8.43 -8.27
N ASP A 128 -7.99 7.40 -7.43
CA ASP A 128 -8.72 6.13 -7.51
C ASP A 128 -9.87 6.05 -6.50
N ILE A 129 -10.24 7.16 -5.86
CA ILE A 129 -11.41 7.23 -4.97
C ILE A 129 -12.68 7.23 -5.80
N PHE A 130 -13.66 6.42 -5.38
CA PHE A 130 -14.99 6.34 -5.98
C PHE A 130 -16.01 7.09 -5.11
N TYR A 131 -16.90 7.81 -5.78
CA TYR A 131 -17.95 8.60 -5.13
C TYR A 131 -19.33 8.14 -5.59
N PHE A 132 -20.17 7.71 -4.66
CA PHE A 132 -21.52 7.22 -4.95
C PHE A 132 -22.60 8.06 -4.28
N GLU A 133 -23.79 8.05 -4.85
CA GLU A 133 -24.98 8.60 -4.18
C GLU A 133 -25.44 7.63 -3.08
N GLY A 134 -25.48 8.08 -1.85
CA GLY A 134 -25.98 7.30 -0.72
C GLY A 134 -27.50 7.21 -0.72
N GLN A 135 -28.05 6.20 -0.04
CA GLN A 135 -29.52 5.97 0.06
C GLN A 135 -30.29 7.16 0.63
N ASN A 136 -29.66 8.02 1.41
CA ASN A 136 -30.26 9.20 2.03
C ASN A 136 -29.90 10.51 1.30
N GLY A 137 -29.43 10.46 0.07
CA GLY A 137 -29.07 11.63 -0.74
C GLY A 137 -27.73 12.27 -0.39
N GLY A 138 -26.93 11.66 0.48
CA GLY A 138 -25.55 12.06 0.76
C GLY A 138 -24.54 11.38 -0.16
N GLN A 139 -23.31 11.92 -0.27
CA GLN A 139 -22.23 11.28 -0.99
C GLN A 139 -21.57 10.21 -0.12
N VAL A 140 -21.33 9.03 -0.69
CA VAL A 140 -20.57 7.94 -0.09
C VAL A 140 -19.23 7.82 -0.81
N THR A 141 -18.16 7.86 -0.03
CA THR A 141 -16.78 7.70 -0.53
C THR A 141 -16.35 6.26 -0.37
N ILE A 142 -15.86 5.64 -1.44
CA ILE A 142 -15.28 4.29 -1.44
C ILE A 142 -13.81 4.41 -1.80
N TYR A 143 -12.94 4.01 -0.87
CA TYR A 143 -11.50 4.06 -1.06
C TYR A 143 -11.00 2.92 -1.96
N PRO A 144 -9.87 3.09 -2.66
CA PRO A 144 -9.34 2.12 -3.62
C PRO A 144 -9.15 0.72 -3.05
N ASP A 145 -8.69 0.63 -1.81
CA ASP A 145 -8.48 -0.63 -1.09
C ASP A 145 -9.76 -1.49 -1.03
N PHE A 146 -10.92 -0.87 -0.82
CA PHE A 146 -12.20 -1.59 -0.77
C PHE A 146 -12.51 -2.24 -2.13
N ILE A 147 -12.38 -1.50 -3.22
CA ILE A 147 -12.62 -2.00 -4.59
C ILE A 147 -11.66 -3.15 -4.89
N ARG A 148 -10.37 -2.95 -4.61
CA ARG A 148 -9.34 -3.97 -4.81
C ARG A 148 -9.65 -5.26 -4.05
N ARG A 149 -10.02 -5.16 -2.78
CA ARG A 149 -10.39 -6.32 -1.96
C ARG A 149 -11.59 -7.07 -2.53
N CYS A 150 -12.62 -6.37 -2.97
CA CYS A 150 -13.79 -7.02 -3.59
C CYS A 150 -13.38 -7.89 -4.79
N ILE A 151 -12.42 -7.43 -5.58
CA ILE A 151 -11.95 -8.16 -6.77
C ILE A 151 -11.02 -9.32 -6.38
N LEU A 152 -10.13 -9.12 -5.40
CA LEU A 152 -9.21 -10.17 -4.93
C LEU A 152 -9.92 -11.40 -4.36
N PHE A 153 -11.15 -11.25 -3.86
CA PHE A 153 -11.97 -12.37 -3.40
C PHE A 153 -12.65 -13.15 -4.53
N VAL A 154 -12.57 -12.69 -5.77
CA VAL A 154 -13.12 -13.40 -6.92
C VAL A 154 -12.08 -14.36 -7.47
N GLU A 155 -12.46 -15.65 -7.57
CA GLU A 155 -11.57 -16.68 -8.10
C GLU A 155 -11.31 -16.47 -9.60
N ASN A 156 -10.11 -16.86 -10.05
CA ASN A 156 -9.70 -16.86 -11.47
C ASN A 156 -9.68 -15.47 -12.13
N VAL A 157 -9.55 -14.40 -11.37
CA VAL A 157 -9.28 -13.06 -11.91
C VAL A 157 -7.77 -12.90 -12.07
N GLY A 158 -7.33 -12.56 -13.29
CA GLY A 158 -5.97 -12.16 -13.61
C GLY A 158 -5.79 -10.67 -13.37
N ASP A 159 -5.87 -9.89 -14.45
CA ASP A 159 -5.86 -8.43 -14.38
C ASP A 159 -7.27 -7.87 -14.30
N TYR A 160 -7.37 -6.66 -13.75
CA TYR A 160 -8.64 -5.96 -13.71
C TYR A 160 -8.47 -4.45 -13.94
N GLN A 161 -9.51 -3.82 -14.38
CA GLN A 161 -9.64 -2.37 -14.45
C GLN A 161 -11.04 -1.98 -13.97
N VAL A 162 -11.10 -0.98 -13.09
CA VAL A 162 -12.37 -0.41 -12.62
C VAL A 162 -12.40 1.06 -12.99
N LYS A 163 -13.47 1.50 -13.64
CA LYS A 163 -13.65 2.88 -14.08
C LYS A 163 -15.00 3.40 -13.65
N GLN A 164 -15.01 4.47 -12.91
CA GLN A 164 -16.24 5.19 -12.60
C GLN A 164 -16.58 6.20 -13.69
N HIS A 165 -17.76 6.07 -14.29
CA HIS A 165 -18.28 6.99 -15.29
C HIS A 165 -19.20 8.05 -14.69
N SER A 166 -19.89 7.70 -13.60
CA SER A 166 -20.75 8.60 -12.81
C SER A 166 -20.99 8.02 -11.42
N GLU A 167 -21.65 8.76 -10.55
CA GLU A 167 -22.04 8.29 -9.20
C GLU A 167 -22.93 7.02 -9.22
N LYS A 168 -23.47 6.65 -10.38
CA LYS A 168 -24.39 5.50 -10.56
C LYS A 168 -23.87 4.45 -11.53
N LEU A 169 -22.72 4.68 -12.17
CA LEU A 169 -22.19 3.79 -13.20
C LEU A 169 -20.70 3.52 -13.01
N VAL A 170 -20.41 2.26 -12.73
CA VAL A 170 -19.04 1.73 -12.68
C VAL A 170 -18.89 0.63 -13.71
N GLU A 171 -17.87 0.71 -14.50
CA GLU A 171 -17.43 -0.31 -15.44
C GLU A 171 -16.32 -1.14 -14.81
N VAL A 172 -16.46 -2.46 -14.85
CA VAL A 172 -15.45 -3.40 -14.35
C VAL A 172 -15.04 -4.31 -15.51
N CYS A 173 -13.78 -4.21 -15.91
CA CYS A 173 -13.16 -5.09 -16.89
C CYS A 173 -12.29 -6.10 -16.15
N LEU A 174 -12.52 -7.40 -16.39
CA LEU A 174 -11.78 -8.49 -15.79
C LEU A 174 -11.17 -9.37 -16.87
N SER A 175 -9.90 -9.75 -16.70
CA SER A 175 -9.30 -10.85 -17.46
C SER A 175 -9.33 -12.14 -16.64
N ARG A 176 -9.38 -13.28 -17.31
CA ARG A 176 -9.19 -14.58 -16.62
C ARG A 176 -7.70 -14.79 -16.38
N ARG A 177 -7.37 -15.39 -15.25
CA ARG A 177 -6.03 -15.88 -14.98
C ARG A 177 -5.84 -17.15 -15.83
N ASP A 178 -4.91 -17.10 -16.80
CA ASP A 178 -4.55 -18.30 -17.56
C ASP A 178 -3.96 -19.33 -16.57
N GLU A 179 -4.47 -20.56 -16.60
CA GLU A 179 -4.05 -21.65 -15.72
C GLU A 179 -2.64 -22.18 -16.06
N ASP A 180 -2.05 -21.72 -17.17
CA ASP A 180 -0.81 -22.22 -17.76
C ASP A 180 0.29 -21.13 -17.89
N VAL A 181 0.80 -20.60 -16.75
CA VAL A 181 2.14 -19.97 -16.75
C VAL A 181 2.84 -20.24 -15.42
#